data_034daaab3e2f5dc6c31e8cb0ec5df6cd
#
_entry.id   034daaab3e2f5dc6c31e8cb0ec5df6cd
#
_cell.length_a   1.000
_cell.length_b   1.000
_cell.length_c   1.000
_cell.angle_alpha   90.00
_cell.angle_beta   90.00
_cell.angle_gamma   90.00
#
_symmetry.space_group_name_H-M   'P 1'
#
loop_
_entity.id
_entity.type
_entity.pdbx_description
1 polymer ?
#
loop_
_entity_poly.entity_id
_entity_poly.type
_entity_poly.pdbx_seq_one_letter_code
_entity_poly.pdbx_strand_id
1 'polypeptide(L)'
;MARMFPERLDPSTESSAEKRLYAIFRDRLPQDFVVFHSVRWLLREPSQGAWNGEADFVIVHPERGLLVLEVKGGPIRYEARTRQWFSGPHPIRDPVGQARRNQHDLMEKLRQHPRWPDRPILFGHAVAFPDVEVGPRDLLPDLPRAIVLDRSDLRDVERWVSRVFSYWKGEHASMGGPGSDGMAVLRDVLARSWSLRPLLRSAVEEAEQRIVELTEE
;
A
#
# COMPACT_ATOMS: atom_id res chain seq x y z
N MET A 1 -18.78 1.46 -0.13
CA MET A 1 -17.56 1.92 0.56
C MET A 1 -16.53 0.80 0.53
N ALA A 2 -15.30 1.12 0.19
CA ALA A 2 -14.21 0.15 0.17
C ALA A 2 -13.93 -0.41 1.56
N ARG A 3 -13.39 -1.63 1.63
CA ARG A 3 -12.89 -2.21 2.86
C ARG A 3 -11.46 -1.75 3.11
N MET A 4 -11.23 -1.08 4.24
CA MET A 4 -9.91 -0.57 4.62
C MET A 4 -9.18 -1.51 5.59
N PHE A 5 -7.85 -1.61 5.46
CA PHE A 5 -6.96 -2.23 6.43
C PHE A 5 -5.80 -1.27 6.74
N PRO A 6 -5.65 -0.82 7.99
CA PRO A 6 -6.56 -1.06 9.12
C PRO A 6 -7.94 -0.41 8.90
N GLU A 7 -8.98 -0.84 9.61
CA GLU A 7 -10.34 -0.28 9.52
C GLU A 7 -10.43 1.15 10.04
N ARG A 8 -9.51 1.52 10.91
CA ARG A 8 -9.34 2.89 11.42
C ARG A 8 -7.93 3.36 11.11
N LEU A 9 -7.83 4.59 10.69
CA LEU A 9 -6.53 5.22 10.44
C LEU A 9 -5.72 5.23 11.74
N ASP A 10 -4.44 4.86 11.64
CA ASP A 10 -3.51 4.94 12.76
C ASP A 10 -3.38 6.41 13.22
N PRO A 11 -3.64 6.71 14.50
CA PRO A 11 -3.49 8.06 15.04
C PRO A 11 -2.09 8.65 14.86
N SER A 12 -1.06 7.78 14.79
CA SER A 12 0.33 8.20 14.58
C SER A 12 0.66 8.58 13.13
N THR A 13 -0.25 8.36 12.17
CA THR A 13 -0.05 8.82 10.79
C THR A 13 0.17 10.34 10.78
N GLU A 14 1.34 10.78 10.35
CA GLU A 14 1.67 12.22 10.33
C GLU A 14 1.21 12.90 9.04
N SER A 15 1.28 12.22 7.92
CA SER A 15 0.98 12.74 6.58
C SER A 15 -0.48 13.17 6.43
N SER A 16 -0.72 14.46 6.27
CA SER A 16 -2.05 15.02 5.99
C SER A 16 -2.61 14.56 4.64
N ALA A 17 -1.72 14.33 3.67
CA ALA A 17 -2.06 13.81 2.34
C ALA A 17 -2.60 12.38 2.43
N GLU A 18 -1.93 11.50 3.21
CA GLU A 18 -2.39 10.13 3.43
C GLU A 18 -3.70 10.09 4.22
N LYS A 19 -3.85 10.90 5.28
CA LYS A 19 -5.11 11.01 6.04
C LYS A 19 -6.29 11.35 5.13
N ARG A 20 -6.09 12.30 4.22
CA ARG A 20 -7.10 12.72 3.25
C ARG A 20 -7.43 11.60 2.27
N LEU A 21 -6.43 10.95 1.69
CA LEU A 21 -6.64 9.85 0.75
C LEU A 21 -7.29 8.64 1.41
N TYR A 22 -6.91 8.31 2.64
CA TYR A 22 -7.56 7.24 3.40
C TYR A 22 -9.07 7.46 3.52
N ALA A 23 -9.50 8.67 3.92
CA ALA A 23 -10.92 8.99 4.02
C ALA A 23 -11.63 8.93 2.65
N ILE A 24 -11.00 9.47 1.60
CA ILE A 24 -11.56 9.47 0.25
C ILE A 24 -11.69 8.05 -0.29
N PHE A 25 -10.68 7.20 -0.15
CA PHE A 25 -10.75 5.81 -0.61
C PHE A 25 -11.82 5.02 0.14
N ARG A 26 -11.89 5.15 1.47
CA ARG A 26 -12.91 4.52 2.29
C ARG A 26 -14.32 4.90 1.82
N ASP A 27 -14.58 6.20 1.61
CA ASP A 27 -15.93 6.72 1.43
C ASP A 27 -16.40 6.67 -0.03
N ARG A 28 -15.48 6.69 -1.00
CA ARG A 28 -15.80 6.88 -2.42
C ARG A 28 -15.47 5.69 -3.33
N LEU A 29 -14.59 4.77 -2.92
CA LEU A 29 -14.40 3.56 -3.69
C LEU A 29 -15.53 2.56 -3.41
N PRO A 30 -16.00 1.81 -4.43
CA PRO A 30 -16.97 0.74 -4.29
C PRO A 30 -16.56 -0.36 -3.31
N GLN A 31 -17.53 -1.17 -2.87
CA GLN A 31 -17.33 -2.20 -1.84
C GLN A 31 -16.49 -3.41 -2.28
N ASP A 32 -16.30 -3.59 -3.57
CA ASP A 32 -15.44 -4.60 -4.18
C ASP A 32 -13.95 -4.24 -4.11
N PHE A 33 -13.64 -2.98 -3.79
CA PHE A 33 -12.28 -2.59 -3.50
C PHE A 33 -11.86 -2.90 -2.06
N VAL A 34 -10.62 -3.35 -1.92
CA VAL A 34 -9.94 -3.48 -0.64
C VAL A 34 -8.69 -2.60 -0.67
N VAL A 35 -8.50 -1.78 0.36
CA VAL A 35 -7.39 -0.85 0.44
C VAL A 35 -6.60 -1.13 1.71
N PHE A 36 -5.31 -1.42 1.54
CA PHE A 36 -4.36 -1.52 2.64
C PHE A 36 -3.57 -0.21 2.74
N HIS A 37 -3.44 0.34 3.93
CA HIS A 37 -2.72 1.58 4.21
C HIS A 37 -1.50 1.32 5.09
N SER A 38 -0.39 1.98 4.78
CA SER A 38 0.87 1.92 5.52
C SER A 38 1.33 0.47 5.76
N VAL A 39 1.38 -0.31 4.68
CA VAL A 39 1.77 -1.72 4.76
C VAL A 39 3.27 -1.88 4.64
N ARG A 40 3.80 -2.78 5.47
CA ARG A 40 5.22 -3.13 5.49
C ARG A 40 5.40 -4.62 5.29
N TRP A 41 6.46 -4.99 4.62
CA TRP A 41 6.84 -6.39 4.44
C TRP A 41 8.35 -6.57 4.50
N LEU A 42 8.77 -7.79 4.84
CA LEU A 42 10.15 -8.22 4.76
C LEU A 42 10.30 -9.16 3.57
N LEU A 43 11.18 -8.82 2.66
CA LEU A 43 11.61 -9.70 1.59
C LEU A 43 12.99 -10.25 1.92
N ARG A 44 13.22 -11.51 1.59
CA ARG A 44 14.51 -12.17 1.80
C ARG A 44 14.88 -12.99 0.57
N GLU A 45 16.04 -12.69 0.02
CA GLU A 45 16.65 -13.48 -1.03
C GLU A 45 18.00 -14.06 -0.57
N PRO A 46 18.30 -15.32 -0.94
CA PRO A 46 19.56 -15.97 -0.53
C PRO A 46 20.81 -15.21 -0.95
N SER A 47 20.76 -14.53 -2.11
CA SER A 47 21.91 -13.80 -2.69
C SER A 47 22.05 -12.36 -2.24
N GLN A 48 20.95 -11.72 -1.79
CA GLN A 48 20.92 -10.28 -1.48
C GLN A 48 20.63 -9.96 -0.01
N GLY A 49 20.28 -10.98 0.79
CA GLY A 49 19.93 -10.81 2.19
C GLY A 49 18.45 -10.43 2.39
N ALA A 50 18.19 -9.63 3.43
CA ALA A 50 16.84 -9.22 3.79
C ALA A 50 16.70 -7.69 3.71
N TRP A 51 15.58 -7.21 3.14
CA TRP A 51 15.24 -5.79 3.10
C TRP A 51 13.76 -5.56 3.36
N ASN A 52 13.45 -4.36 3.82
CA ASN A 52 12.09 -3.93 4.10
C ASN A 52 11.49 -3.19 2.91
N GLY A 53 10.29 -3.58 2.50
CA GLY A 53 9.44 -2.79 1.63
C GLY A 53 8.33 -2.10 2.43
N GLU A 54 7.86 -0.97 1.95
CA GLU A 54 6.76 -0.20 2.53
C GLU A 54 5.97 0.48 1.41
N ALA A 55 4.65 0.44 1.49
CA ALA A 55 3.77 1.16 0.58
C ALA A 55 2.76 1.98 1.36
N ASP A 56 2.55 3.24 0.95
CA ASP A 56 1.56 4.11 1.58
C ASP A 56 0.16 3.54 1.39
N PHE A 57 -0.17 3.08 0.16
CA PHE A 57 -1.41 2.34 -0.09
C PHE A 57 -1.20 1.19 -1.08
N VAL A 58 -1.95 0.10 -0.85
CA VAL A 58 -2.17 -0.96 -1.84
C VAL A 58 -3.66 -1.07 -2.10
N ILE A 59 -4.09 -0.73 -3.32
CA ILE A 59 -5.49 -0.75 -3.74
C ILE A 59 -5.72 -2.03 -4.54
N VAL A 60 -6.66 -2.84 -4.12
CA VAL A 60 -6.93 -4.16 -4.72
C VAL A 60 -8.38 -4.27 -5.16
N HIS A 61 -8.56 -4.82 -6.34
CA HIS A 61 -9.86 -5.25 -6.84
C HIS A 61 -9.75 -6.73 -7.24
N PRO A 62 -10.67 -7.62 -6.79
CA PRO A 62 -10.55 -9.07 -6.99
C PRO A 62 -10.49 -9.51 -8.46
N GLU A 63 -11.06 -8.73 -9.37
CA GLU A 63 -11.09 -9.05 -10.81
C GLU A 63 -10.13 -8.19 -11.65
N ARG A 64 -9.64 -7.05 -11.13
CA ARG A 64 -8.89 -6.07 -11.93
C ARG A 64 -7.39 -6.08 -11.66
N GLY A 65 -6.96 -6.35 -10.45
CA GLY A 65 -5.54 -6.38 -10.07
C GLY A 65 -5.22 -5.65 -8.78
N LEU A 66 -3.94 -5.30 -8.64
CA LEU A 66 -3.37 -4.56 -7.52
C LEU A 66 -2.65 -3.30 -8.02
N LEU A 67 -2.79 -2.21 -7.27
CA LEU A 67 -2.07 -0.96 -7.50
C LEU A 67 -1.32 -0.58 -6.22
N VAL A 68 -0.02 -0.37 -6.33
CA VAL A 68 0.81 0.21 -5.27
C VAL A 68 0.88 1.71 -5.48
N LEU A 69 0.53 2.48 -4.46
CA LEU A 69 0.46 3.93 -4.54
C LEU A 69 1.45 4.54 -3.55
N GLU A 70 2.29 5.44 -4.05
CA GLU A 70 3.18 6.31 -3.27
C GLU A 70 2.56 7.70 -3.18
N VAL A 71 2.55 8.30 -2.00
CA VAL A 71 1.92 9.60 -1.72
C VAL A 71 2.96 10.64 -1.35
N LYS A 72 2.89 11.80 -1.99
CA LYS A 72 3.69 12.96 -1.60
C LYS A 72 2.80 14.19 -1.47
N GLY A 73 2.72 14.71 -0.27
CA GLY A 73 1.98 15.94 0.04
C GLY A 73 2.78 17.20 -0.26
N GLY A 74 2.08 18.34 -0.23
CA GLY A 74 2.64 19.66 -0.44
C GLY A 74 2.93 20.01 -1.91
N PRO A 75 3.57 21.16 -2.15
CA PRO A 75 3.99 21.58 -3.51
C PRO A 75 5.11 20.68 -4.03
N ILE A 76 4.90 20.05 -5.18
CA ILE A 76 5.84 19.12 -5.79
C ILE A 76 6.64 19.79 -6.89
N ARG A 77 7.95 19.59 -6.90
CA ARG A 77 8.86 20.07 -7.93
C ARG A 77 9.90 19.02 -8.28
N TYR A 78 10.19 18.90 -9.56
CA TYR A 78 11.27 18.08 -10.09
C TYR A 78 12.30 18.96 -10.79
N GLU A 79 13.58 18.79 -10.45
CA GLU A 79 14.71 19.48 -11.07
C GLU A 79 15.44 18.52 -12.01
N ALA A 80 15.22 18.70 -13.31
CA ALA A 80 15.75 17.78 -14.33
C ALA A 80 17.27 17.69 -14.37
N ARG A 81 17.98 18.80 -14.10
CA ARG A 81 19.46 18.86 -14.15
C ARG A 81 20.13 18.01 -13.07
N THR A 82 19.50 17.94 -11.90
CA THR A 82 19.99 17.16 -10.73
C THR A 82 19.23 15.86 -10.53
N ARG A 83 18.13 15.67 -11.28
CA ARG A 83 17.16 14.57 -11.09
C ARG A 83 16.60 14.50 -9.67
N GLN A 84 16.48 15.67 -9.03
CA GLN A 84 16.04 15.77 -7.64
C GLN A 84 14.57 16.17 -7.55
N TRP A 85 13.84 15.45 -6.69
CA TRP A 85 12.47 15.75 -6.31
C TRP A 85 12.42 16.58 -5.03
N PHE A 86 11.42 17.46 -4.94
CA PHE A 86 11.19 18.31 -3.77
C PHE A 86 9.70 18.35 -3.41
N SER A 87 9.44 18.43 -2.10
CA SER A 87 8.15 18.87 -1.56
C SER A 87 8.36 20.19 -0.81
N GLY A 88 7.82 21.28 -1.39
CA GLY A 88 8.19 22.63 -0.96
C GLY A 88 9.71 22.87 -1.06
N PRO A 89 10.36 23.32 0.03
CA PRO A 89 11.81 23.52 0.05
C PRO A 89 12.62 22.22 0.30
N HIS A 90 11.98 21.13 0.69
CA HIS A 90 12.67 19.93 1.17
C HIS A 90 12.91 18.94 0.03
N PRO A 91 14.14 18.42 -0.13
CA PRO A 91 14.40 17.32 -1.05
C PRO A 91 13.68 16.04 -0.57
N ILE A 92 13.08 15.32 -1.50
CA ILE A 92 12.42 14.04 -1.24
C ILE A 92 13.01 12.95 -2.11
N ARG A 93 12.77 11.71 -1.74
CA ARG A 93 13.10 10.55 -2.58
C ARG A 93 12.24 10.56 -3.84
N ASP A 94 12.77 9.99 -4.92
CA ASP A 94 12.03 9.77 -6.16
C ASP A 94 10.76 8.94 -5.92
N PRO A 95 9.55 9.55 -6.04
CA PRO A 95 8.31 8.86 -5.74
C PRO A 95 7.96 7.79 -6.78
N VAL A 96 8.37 7.99 -8.03
CA VAL A 96 8.12 7.02 -9.12
C VAL A 96 8.96 5.78 -8.89
N GLY A 97 10.25 5.97 -8.63
CA GLY A 97 11.15 4.89 -8.30
C GLY A 97 10.75 4.15 -7.01
N GLN A 98 10.20 4.85 -6.00
CA GLN A 98 9.67 4.21 -4.80
C GLN A 98 8.44 3.33 -5.13
N ALA A 99 7.44 3.87 -5.80
CA ALA A 99 6.22 3.14 -6.17
C ALA A 99 6.52 1.89 -7.00
N ARG A 100 7.43 2.01 -7.98
CA ARG A 100 7.86 0.91 -8.85
C ARG A 100 8.59 -0.18 -8.07
N ARG A 101 9.55 0.16 -7.20
CA ARG A 101 10.25 -0.82 -6.36
C ARG A 101 9.27 -1.53 -5.43
N ASN A 102 8.44 -0.78 -4.73
CA ASN A 102 7.45 -1.33 -3.80
C ASN A 102 6.45 -2.26 -4.50
N GLN A 103 6.03 -1.94 -5.72
CA GLN A 103 5.20 -2.81 -6.54
C GLN A 103 5.92 -4.12 -6.88
N HIS A 104 7.19 -4.05 -7.28
CA HIS A 104 8.00 -5.23 -7.61
C HIS A 104 8.23 -6.10 -6.39
N ASP A 105 8.65 -5.51 -5.27
CA ASP A 105 8.94 -6.20 -4.02
C ASP A 105 7.68 -6.87 -3.44
N LEU A 106 6.53 -6.18 -3.48
CA LEU A 106 5.27 -6.75 -3.04
C LEU A 106 4.83 -7.93 -3.91
N MET A 107 4.97 -7.81 -5.23
CA MET A 107 4.68 -8.89 -6.18
C MET A 107 5.53 -10.12 -5.86
N GLU A 108 6.83 -9.94 -5.65
CA GLU A 108 7.75 -11.03 -5.30
C GLU A 108 7.36 -11.66 -3.95
N LYS A 109 7.06 -10.84 -2.94
CA LYS A 109 6.59 -11.31 -1.64
C LYS A 109 5.33 -12.18 -1.73
N LEU A 110 4.37 -11.77 -2.54
CA LEU A 110 3.11 -12.49 -2.70
C LEU A 110 3.32 -13.81 -3.48
N ARG A 111 4.18 -13.80 -4.50
CA ARG A 111 4.53 -15.01 -5.27
C ARG A 111 5.21 -16.10 -4.44
N GLN A 112 5.95 -15.72 -3.40
CA GLN A 112 6.56 -16.66 -2.47
C GLN A 112 5.52 -17.37 -1.56
N HIS A 113 4.29 -16.89 -1.52
CA HIS A 113 3.26 -17.51 -0.71
C HIS A 113 2.68 -18.75 -1.40
N PRO A 114 2.66 -19.95 -0.77
CA PRO A 114 2.31 -21.23 -1.42
C PRO A 114 0.88 -21.28 -1.94
N ARG A 115 -0.02 -20.43 -1.45
CA ARG A 115 -1.42 -20.32 -1.90
C ARG A 115 -1.65 -19.15 -2.86
N TRP A 116 -0.58 -18.47 -3.31
CA TRP A 116 -0.75 -17.41 -4.30
C TRP A 116 -1.20 -18.00 -5.63
N PRO A 117 -2.21 -17.41 -6.31
CA PRO A 117 -2.73 -17.97 -7.56
C PRO A 117 -1.67 -18.04 -8.67
N ASP A 118 -1.56 -19.21 -9.30
CA ASP A 118 -0.68 -19.43 -10.46
C ASP A 118 -1.37 -19.01 -11.76
N ARG A 119 -1.57 -17.69 -11.90
CA ARG A 119 -2.14 -17.08 -13.12
C ARG A 119 -1.63 -15.65 -13.26
N PRO A 120 -1.70 -15.06 -14.47
CA PRO A 120 -1.32 -13.68 -14.69
C PRO A 120 -2.22 -12.72 -13.90
N ILE A 121 -1.64 -12.03 -12.92
CA ILE A 121 -2.32 -11.02 -12.12
C ILE A 121 -1.71 -9.67 -12.45
N LEU A 122 -2.57 -8.66 -12.64
CA LEU A 122 -2.16 -7.30 -12.91
C LEU A 122 -1.58 -6.66 -11.64
N PHE A 123 -0.33 -6.23 -11.73
CA PHE A 123 0.32 -5.38 -10.74
C PHE A 123 0.71 -4.06 -11.39
N GLY A 124 0.18 -2.96 -10.87
CA GLY A 124 0.53 -1.64 -11.30
C GLY A 124 1.06 -0.79 -10.15
N HIS A 125 1.64 0.35 -10.50
CA HIS A 125 1.97 1.39 -9.52
C HIS A 125 1.43 2.75 -9.97
N ALA A 126 1.32 3.66 -9.01
CA ALA A 126 0.88 5.02 -9.23
C ALA A 126 1.51 5.95 -8.19
N VAL A 127 1.47 7.25 -8.46
CA VAL A 127 1.91 8.30 -7.53
C VAL A 127 0.75 9.24 -7.25
N ALA A 128 0.62 9.69 -5.99
CA ALA A 128 -0.39 10.66 -5.60
C ALA A 128 0.25 11.98 -5.14
N PHE A 129 -0.22 13.07 -5.75
CA PHE A 129 0.09 14.46 -5.39
C PHE A 129 -1.20 15.20 -5.04
N PRO A 130 -1.88 14.86 -3.92
CA PRO A 130 -3.25 15.29 -3.65
C PRO A 130 -3.41 16.78 -3.35
N ASP A 131 -2.30 17.51 -3.20
CA ASP A 131 -2.29 18.93 -2.87
C ASP A 131 -2.11 19.85 -4.08
N VAL A 132 -1.75 19.29 -5.23
CA VAL A 132 -1.47 20.05 -6.46
C VAL A 132 -2.34 19.57 -7.61
N GLU A 133 -2.54 20.43 -8.60
CA GLU A 133 -3.15 20.08 -9.89
C GLU A 133 -2.05 19.86 -10.93
N VAL A 134 -2.12 18.73 -11.59
CA VAL A 134 -1.23 18.34 -12.68
C VAL A 134 -1.97 18.54 -13.99
N GLY A 135 -1.34 19.22 -14.92
CA GLY A 135 -1.93 19.42 -16.26
C GLY A 135 -2.15 18.09 -17.01
N PRO A 136 -2.70 18.15 -18.22
CA PRO A 136 -3.08 16.94 -18.97
C PRO A 136 -1.87 16.19 -19.59
N ARG A 137 -0.67 16.75 -19.50
CA ARG A 137 0.54 16.18 -20.12
C ARG A 137 1.24 15.22 -19.13
N ASP A 138 1.99 14.31 -19.71
CA ASP A 138 2.91 13.46 -18.94
C ASP A 138 3.98 14.33 -18.27
N LEU A 139 4.28 14.03 -17.01
CA LEU A 139 5.27 14.78 -16.23
C LEU A 139 6.70 14.39 -16.60
N LEU A 140 6.94 13.09 -16.76
CA LEU A 140 8.21 12.49 -17.15
C LEU A 140 7.93 11.29 -18.07
N PRO A 141 8.93 10.80 -18.83
CA PRO A 141 8.77 9.60 -19.66
C PRO A 141 8.31 8.36 -18.88
N ASP A 142 8.68 8.25 -17.61
CA ASP A 142 8.29 7.17 -16.69
C ASP A 142 7.19 7.59 -15.70
N LEU A 143 6.63 8.78 -15.85
CA LEU A 143 5.50 9.29 -15.07
C LEU A 143 4.40 9.86 -15.99
N PRO A 144 3.72 8.98 -16.74
CA PRO A 144 2.59 9.40 -17.56
C PRO A 144 1.42 9.88 -16.70
N ARG A 145 0.65 10.84 -17.21
CA ARG A 145 -0.51 11.42 -16.51
C ARG A 145 -1.51 10.36 -16.05
N ALA A 146 -1.60 9.27 -16.78
CA ALA A 146 -2.53 8.19 -16.48
C ALA A 146 -2.34 7.58 -15.08
N ILE A 147 -1.11 7.50 -14.59
CA ILE A 147 -0.77 6.90 -13.29
C ILE A 147 -0.55 7.93 -12.16
N VAL A 148 -0.87 9.20 -12.41
CA VAL A 148 -0.80 10.26 -11.39
C VAL A 148 -2.20 10.53 -10.85
N LEU A 149 -2.33 10.53 -9.51
CA LEU A 149 -3.47 11.09 -8.80
C LEU A 149 -3.13 12.51 -8.39
N ASP A 150 -3.95 13.47 -8.79
CA ASP A 150 -3.81 14.86 -8.38
C ASP A 150 -5.05 15.37 -7.64
N ARG A 151 -5.04 16.65 -7.26
CA ARG A 151 -6.15 17.28 -6.56
C ARG A 151 -7.48 17.19 -7.31
N SER A 152 -7.47 17.26 -8.64
CA SER A 152 -8.67 17.18 -9.46
C SER A 152 -9.29 15.80 -9.45
N ASP A 153 -8.47 14.74 -9.40
CA ASP A 153 -8.90 13.34 -9.36
C ASP A 153 -9.60 12.98 -8.03
N LEU A 154 -9.39 13.75 -6.95
CA LEU A 154 -10.03 13.50 -5.66
C LEU A 154 -11.57 13.60 -5.71
N ARG A 155 -12.12 14.26 -6.72
CA ARG A 155 -13.58 14.38 -6.92
C ARG A 155 -14.21 13.09 -7.39
N ASP A 156 -13.46 12.31 -8.18
CA ASP A 156 -13.89 11.04 -8.78
C ASP A 156 -12.74 10.02 -8.76
N VAL A 157 -12.43 9.55 -7.56
CA VAL A 157 -11.30 8.62 -7.34
C VAL A 157 -11.53 7.25 -7.98
N GLU A 158 -12.78 6.83 -8.15
CA GLU A 158 -13.12 5.59 -8.84
C GLU A 158 -12.74 5.65 -10.31
N ARG A 159 -13.04 6.77 -10.98
CA ARG A 159 -12.61 7.02 -12.36
C ARG A 159 -11.10 7.03 -12.48
N TRP A 160 -10.40 7.67 -11.53
CA TRP A 160 -8.93 7.66 -11.50
C TRP A 160 -8.37 6.24 -11.38
N VAL A 161 -8.82 5.45 -10.41
CA VAL A 161 -8.38 4.05 -10.22
C VAL A 161 -8.66 3.24 -11.48
N SER A 162 -9.83 3.44 -12.11
CA SER A 162 -10.19 2.77 -13.36
C SER A 162 -9.23 3.11 -14.49
N ARG A 163 -8.83 4.36 -14.62
CA ARG A 163 -7.82 4.83 -15.58
C ARG A 163 -6.47 4.16 -15.36
N VAL A 164 -6.02 4.07 -14.10
CA VAL A 164 -4.73 3.42 -13.76
C VAL A 164 -4.74 1.94 -14.10
N PHE A 165 -5.81 1.20 -13.73
CA PHE A 165 -5.94 -0.20 -14.13
C PHE A 165 -5.94 -0.40 -15.64
N SER A 166 -6.67 0.45 -16.37
CA SER A 166 -6.71 0.40 -17.83
C SER A 166 -5.33 0.68 -18.45
N TYR A 167 -4.60 1.64 -17.91
CA TYR A 167 -3.24 1.96 -18.35
C TYR A 167 -2.31 0.74 -18.22
N TRP A 168 -2.28 0.11 -17.04
CA TRP A 168 -1.40 -1.04 -16.79
C TRP A 168 -1.85 -2.31 -17.51
N LYS A 169 -3.14 -2.45 -17.74
CA LYS A 169 -3.66 -3.59 -18.51
C LYS A 169 -3.24 -3.51 -19.98
N GLY A 170 -3.29 -2.32 -20.58
CA GLY A 170 -2.97 -2.12 -22.00
C GLY A 170 -3.66 -3.15 -22.88
N GLU A 171 -2.89 -3.80 -23.75
CA GLU A 171 -3.36 -4.90 -24.61
C GLU A 171 -3.30 -6.28 -23.95
N HIS A 172 -2.86 -6.39 -22.69
CA HIS A 172 -2.74 -7.66 -21.97
C HIS A 172 -4.10 -8.13 -21.41
N ALA A 173 -4.99 -8.53 -22.31
CA ALA A 173 -6.35 -8.96 -21.96
C ALA A 173 -6.38 -10.15 -20.97
N SER A 174 -5.34 -10.98 -20.95
CA SER A 174 -5.22 -12.14 -20.04
C SER A 174 -4.91 -11.78 -18.59
N MET A 175 -4.44 -10.56 -18.30
CA MET A 175 -4.18 -10.12 -16.92
C MET A 175 -5.47 -9.72 -16.22
N GLY A 176 -5.66 -10.25 -15.03
CA GLY A 176 -6.84 -9.98 -14.19
C GLY A 176 -6.48 -9.72 -12.75
N GLY A 177 -7.44 -9.86 -11.87
CA GLY A 177 -7.25 -9.69 -10.43
C GLY A 177 -6.87 -10.98 -9.71
N PRO A 178 -6.58 -10.86 -8.41
CA PRO A 178 -6.15 -11.99 -7.58
C PRO A 178 -7.28 -12.99 -7.29
N GLY A 179 -8.54 -12.64 -7.52
CA GLY A 179 -9.71 -13.46 -7.17
C GLY A 179 -9.83 -13.70 -5.66
N SER A 180 -10.75 -14.59 -5.26
CA SER A 180 -10.99 -14.94 -3.85
C SER A 180 -9.74 -15.45 -3.14
N ASP A 181 -8.98 -16.33 -3.81
CA ASP A 181 -7.82 -17.00 -3.22
C ASP A 181 -6.68 -16.02 -3.00
N GLY A 182 -6.36 -15.19 -4.01
CA GLY A 182 -5.36 -14.14 -3.85
C GLY A 182 -5.78 -13.07 -2.85
N MET A 183 -7.06 -12.76 -2.74
CA MET A 183 -7.59 -11.86 -1.70
C MET A 183 -7.41 -12.43 -0.29
N ALA A 184 -7.52 -13.75 -0.13
CA ALA A 184 -7.24 -14.41 1.15
C ALA A 184 -5.75 -14.31 1.50
N VAL A 185 -4.85 -14.55 0.53
CA VAL A 185 -3.41 -14.40 0.72
C VAL A 185 -3.03 -12.97 1.06
N LEU A 186 -3.58 -11.98 0.35
CA LEU A 186 -3.32 -10.56 0.64
C LEU A 186 -3.66 -10.20 2.09
N ARG A 187 -4.80 -10.66 2.60
CA ARG A 187 -5.18 -10.45 4.00
C ARG A 187 -4.25 -11.16 4.98
N ASP A 188 -3.83 -12.39 4.66
CA ASP A 188 -2.89 -13.15 5.50
C ASP A 188 -1.51 -12.47 5.55
N VAL A 189 -1.04 -11.93 4.44
CA VAL A 189 0.29 -11.30 4.33
C VAL A 189 0.31 -9.87 4.85
N LEU A 190 -0.72 -9.05 4.53
CA LEU A 190 -0.70 -7.60 4.77
C LEU A 190 -1.56 -7.13 5.95
N ALA A 191 -2.49 -7.96 6.45
CA ALA A 191 -3.45 -7.56 7.48
C ALA A 191 -3.70 -8.65 8.53
N ARG A 192 -2.74 -9.55 8.76
CA ARG A 192 -2.89 -10.66 9.69
C ARG A 192 -2.91 -10.19 11.14
N SER A 193 -3.98 -10.53 11.86
CA SER A 193 -4.02 -10.39 13.32
C SER A 193 -3.46 -11.62 14.01
N TRP A 194 -2.70 -11.42 15.08
CA TRP A 194 -2.16 -12.50 15.89
C TRP A 194 -2.05 -12.07 17.35
N SER A 195 -2.05 -13.03 18.26
CA SER A 195 -1.78 -12.80 19.69
C SER A 195 -0.82 -13.86 20.19
N LEU A 196 0.15 -13.43 20.98
CA LEU A 196 1.03 -14.33 21.73
C LEU A 196 0.53 -14.39 23.18
N ARG A 197 0.45 -15.60 23.70
CA ARG A 197 0.13 -15.84 25.11
C ARG A 197 1.31 -16.53 25.75
N PRO A 198 1.62 -16.22 27.02
CA PRO A 198 2.63 -16.97 27.78
C PRO A 198 2.29 -18.46 27.78
N LEU A 199 3.29 -19.31 27.84
CA LEU A 199 3.09 -20.74 28.09
C LEU A 199 2.37 -20.91 29.44
N LEU A 200 1.47 -21.88 29.54
CA LEU A 200 0.71 -22.17 30.76
C LEU A 200 1.58 -22.24 32.04
N ARG A 201 2.81 -22.73 31.89
CA ARG A 201 3.78 -22.78 32.97
C ARG A 201 4.17 -21.42 33.54
N SER A 202 4.45 -20.42 32.65
CA SER A 202 4.76 -19.06 33.11
C SER A 202 3.54 -18.33 33.67
N ALA A 203 2.34 -18.60 33.17
CA ALA A 203 1.11 -18.06 33.75
C ALA A 203 0.77 -18.62 35.14
N VAL A 204 1.12 -19.89 35.41
CA VAL A 204 0.98 -20.50 36.72
C VAL A 204 2.03 -19.93 37.70
N GLU A 205 3.28 -19.82 37.27
CA GLU A 205 4.36 -19.22 38.07
C GLU A 205 4.07 -17.77 38.45
N GLU A 206 3.52 -16.95 37.52
CA GLU A 206 3.07 -15.59 37.81
C GLU A 206 1.85 -15.53 38.75
N ALA A 207 0.93 -16.48 38.63
CA ALA A 207 -0.21 -16.57 39.54
C ALA A 207 0.20 -17.03 40.96
N GLU A 208 1.11 -17.98 41.07
CA GLU A 208 1.68 -18.42 42.33
C GLU A 208 2.47 -17.30 43.02
N GLN A 209 3.26 -16.53 42.29
CA GLN A 209 4.02 -15.40 42.80
C GLN A 209 3.10 -14.28 43.33
N ARG A 210 1.99 -13.98 42.65
CA ARG A 210 0.96 -13.04 43.13
C ARG A 210 0.25 -13.52 44.39
N ILE A 211 0.01 -14.84 44.53
CA ILE A 211 -0.62 -15.41 45.72
C ILE A 211 0.33 -15.27 46.91
N VAL A 212 1.62 -15.51 46.73
CA VAL A 212 2.64 -15.35 47.78
C VAL A 212 2.72 -13.89 48.24
N GLU A 213 2.77 -12.94 47.31
CA GLU A 213 2.79 -11.50 47.63
C GLU A 213 1.55 -11.04 48.43
N LEU A 214 0.36 -11.57 48.09
CA LEU A 214 -0.89 -11.23 48.78
C LEU A 214 -1.05 -11.94 50.17
N THR A 215 -0.24 -12.95 50.44
CA THR A 215 -0.28 -13.66 51.74
C THR A 215 0.79 -13.18 52.72
N GLU A 216 1.74 -12.37 52.26
CA GLU A 216 2.79 -11.76 53.10
C GLU A 216 2.45 -10.29 53.54
N GLU A 217 1.34 -9.70 53.04
CA GLU A 217 0.75 -8.45 53.51
C GLU A 217 -0.30 -8.74 54.63
#